data_f4c906a8c521568a0c405b8e7aee1d31
#
_entry.id   f4c906a8c521568a0c405b8e7aee1d31
#
_cell.length_a   1.000
_cell.length_b   1.000
_cell.length_c   1.000
_cell.angle_alpha   90.00
_cell.angle_beta   90.00
_cell.angle_gamma   90.00
#
_symmetry.space_group_name_H-M   'P 1'
#
loop_
_entity.id
_entity.type
_entity.pdbx_description
1 polymer ?
#
loop_
_entity_poly.entity_id
_entity_poly.type
_entity_poly.pdbx_seq_one_letter_code
_entity_poly.pdbx_strand_id
1 'polypeptide(L)'
;NREDVVKCLDQLRKDYSDRKFVSVSFADINPSKDLSDDIKFDGYIEVENIFRYCDLISSVYGYVSLHSGGTHLSSALKEYSPNLKSICILSKEWYNEHEVLDNHFLFDNIKYLKY
;
A
#
# COMPACT_ATOMS: atom_id res chain seq x y z
N ASN A 1 -9.81 4.36 -9.91
CA ASN A 1 -9.99 3.61 -11.14
C ASN A 1 -9.12 2.36 -11.14
N ARG A 2 -9.75 1.21 -11.38
CA ARG A 2 -9.08 -0.09 -11.34
C ARG A 2 -7.89 -0.20 -12.31
N GLU A 3 -8.08 0.21 -13.55
CA GLU A 3 -7.02 0.16 -14.58
C GLU A 3 -5.79 0.96 -14.19
N ASP A 4 -5.99 2.12 -13.62
CA ASP A 4 -4.89 3.00 -13.21
C ASP A 4 -4.13 2.40 -12.03
N VAL A 5 -4.84 1.80 -11.09
CA VAL A 5 -4.23 1.07 -9.97
C VAL A 5 -3.40 -0.11 -10.47
N VAL A 6 -3.95 -0.88 -11.41
CA VAL A 6 -3.23 -2.02 -12.02
C VAL A 6 -1.95 -1.54 -12.69
N LYS A 7 -2.00 -0.45 -13.44
CA LYS A 7 -0.80 0.14 -14.09
C LYS A 7 0.26 0.55 -13.08
N CYS A 8 -0.15 1.16 -11.97
CA CYS A 8 0.78 1.52 -10.90
C CYS A 8 1.43 0.30 -10.27
N LEU A 9 0.65 -0.75 -10.02
CA LEU A 9 1.17 -1.99 -9.45
C LEU A 9 2.11 -2.72 -10.41
N ASP A 10 1.78 -2.75 -11.70
CA ASP A 10 2.66 -3.31 -12.72
C ASP A 10 3.98 -2.58 -12.80
N GLN A 11 3.95 -1.25 -12.71
CA GLN A 11 5.17 -0.45 -12.70
C GLN A 11 6.02 -0.74 -11.47
N LEU A 12 5.41 -0.83 -10.30
CA LEU A 12 6.10 -1.20 -9.07
C LEU A 12 6.74 -2.57 -9.17
N ARG A 13 6.03 -3.52 -9.77
CA ARG A 13 6.53 -4.88 -9.96
C ARG A 13 7.77 -4.91 -10.86
N LYS A 14 7.83 -4.04 -11.87
CA LYS A 14 9.01 -3.87 -12.72
C LYS A 14 10.15 -3.18 -11.98
N ASP A 15 9.85 -2.15 -11.21
CA ASP A 15 10.84 -1.38 -10.45
C ASP A 15 11.49 -2.23 -9.35
N TYR A 16 10.75 -3.18 -8.80
CA TYR A 16 11.19 -4.09 -7.74
C TYR A 16 11.13 -5.56 -8.20
N SER A 17 11.68 -5.82 -9.38
CA SER A 17 11.62 -7.16 -10.01
C SER A 17 12.35 -8.26 -9.22
N ASP A 18 13.25 -7.88 -8.32
CA ASP A 18 13.97 -8.79 -7.41
C ASP A 18 13.18 -9.12 -6.13
N ARG A 19 11.99 -8.54 -5.97
CA ARG A 19 11.14 -8.72 -4.80
C ARG A 19 9.88 -9.50 -5.15
N LYS A 20 9.37 -10.22 -4.17
CA LYS A 20 8.08 -10.91 -4.29
C LYS A 20 6.96 -9.96 -3.90
N PHE A 21 5.88 -9.98 -4.68
CA PHE A 21 4.66 -9.21 -4.42
C PHE A 21 3.62 -10.15 -3.82
N VAL A 22 3.26 -9.88 -2.58
CA VAL A 22 2.33 -10.69 -1.81
C VAL A 22 1.08 -9.87 -1.49
N SER A 23 -0.08 -10.48 -1.73
CA SER A 23 -1.37 -9.91 -1.36
C SER A 23 -1.69 -10.28 0.08
N VAL A 24 -2.16 -9.30 0.85
CA VAL A 24 -2.49 -9.50 2.27
C VAL A 24 -3.97 -9.21 2.49
N SER A 25 -4.66 -10.14 3.16
CA SER A 25 -6.01 -9.93 3.64
C SER A 25 -6.02 -9.80 5.17
N PHE A 26 -6.91 -8.95 5.66
CA PHE A 26 -7.07 -8.69 7.07
C PHE A 26 -8.56 -8.73 7.42
N ALA A 27 -8.92 -9.57 8.41
CA ALA A 27 -10.28 -9.69 8.90
C ALA A 27 -11.32 -9.85 7.76
N ASP A 28 -11.08 -10.80 6.85
CA ASP A 28 -11.91 -11.08 5.67
C ASP A 28 -11.97 -9.95 4.64
N ILE A 29 -11.21 -8.88 4.84
CA ILE A 29 -11.10 -7.78 3.90
C ILE A 29 -9.84 -7.98 3.05
N ASN A 30 -10.01 -8.12 1.75
CA ASN A 30 -8.91 -8.23 0.81
C ASN A 30 -9.13 -7.31 -0.39
N PRO A 31 -8.67 -6.05 -0.29
CA PRO A 31 -8.82 -5.10 -1.41
C PRO A 31 -8.13 -5.54 -2.70
N SER A 32 -7.09 -6.35 -2.58
CA SER A 32 -6.35 -6.84 -3.74
C SER A 32 -6.97 -8.07 -4.40
N LYS A 33 -7.97 -8.69 -3.79
CA LYS A 33 -8.65 -9.86 -4.35
C LYS A 33 -9.26 -9.57 -5.72
N ASP A 34 -9.88 -8.41 -5.84
CA ASP A 34 -10.52 -7.98 -7.08
C ASP A 34 -9.50 -7.68 -8.19
N LEU A 35 -8.23 -7.52 -7.84
CA LEU A 35 -7.13 -7.29 -8.78
C LEU A 35 -6.43 -8.57 -9.19
N SER A 36 -6.76 -9.71 -8.59
CA SER A 36 -6.05 -10.98 -8.81
C SER A 36 -6.20 -11.52 -10.24
N ASP A 37 -7.22 -11.09 -10.97
CA ASP A 37 -7.41 -11.46 -12.38
C ASP A 37 -6.45 -10.71 -13.32
N ASP A 38 -6.01 -9.52 -12.90
CA ASP A 38 -5.16 -8.63 -13.70
C ASP A 38 -3.70 -8.66 -13.24
N ILE A 39 -3.48 -8.98 -11.96
CA ILE A 39 -2.15 -9.02 -11.36
C ILE A 39 -1.94 -10.38 -10.71
N LYS A 40 -0.87 -11.04 -11.13
CA LYS A 40 -0.47 -12.29 -10.50
C LYS A 40 0.44 -11.98 -9.30
N PHE A 41 -0.07 -12.23 -8.12
CA PHE A 41 0.72 -12.14 -6.90
C PHE A 41 1.57 -13.39 -6.69
N ASP A 42 2.73 -13.24 -6.09
CA ASP A 42 3.63 -14.35 -5.78
C ASP A 42 3.16 -15.19 -4.58
N GLY A 43 2.25 -14.62 -3.79
CA GLY A 43 1.64 -15.32 -2.66
C GLY A 43 0.51 -14.53 -2.05
N TYR A 44 -0.18 -15.17 -1.12
CA TYR A 44 -1.30 -14.61 -0.39
C TYR A 44 -1.13 -14.91 1.08
N ILE A 45 -1.28 -13.88 1.92
CA ILE A 45 -1.17 -14.01 3.37
C ILE A 45 -2.47 -13.48 3.99
N GLU A 46 -3.02 -14.24 4.91
CA GLU A 46 -4.16 -13.82 5.73
C GLU A 46 -3.67 -13.55 7.15
N VAL A 47 -4.00 -12.39 7.70
CA VAL A 47 -3.68 -12.04 9.08
C VAL A 47 -4.95 -11.93 9.91
N GLU A 48 -4.91 -12.46 11.13
CA GLU A 48 -6.09 -12.64 11.97
C GLU A 48 -6.51 -11.37 12.72
N ASN A 49 -5.55 -10.52 13.05
CA ASN A 49 -5.80 -9.34 13.88
C ASN A 49 -4.83 -8.21 13.58
N ILE A 50 -5.12 -7.04 14.15
CA ILE A 50 -4.33 -5.82 13.91
C ILE A 50 -2.87 -5.96 14.37
N PHE A 51 -2.59 -6.70 15.42
CA PHE A 51 -1.23 -6.89 15.93
C PHE A 51 -0.39 -7.69 14.95
N ARG A 52 -0.95 -8.75 14.37
CA ARG A 52 -0.30 -9.55 13.32
C ARG A 52 -0.09 -8.74 12.05
N TYR A 53 -1.05 -7.88 11.74
CA TYR A 53 -0.94 -6.97 10.61
C TYR A 53 0.23 -6.00 10.80
N CYS A 54 0.36 -5.41 11.98
CA CYS A 54 1.48 -4.52 12.32
C CYS A 54 2.83 -5.25 12.24
N ASP A 55 2.90 -6.47 12.77
CA ASP A 55 4.11 -7.29 12.70
C ASP A 55 4.51 -7.56 11.25
N LEU A 56 3.54 -7.87 10.41
CA LEU A 56 3.78 -8.12 9.00
C LEU A 56 4.30 -6.88 8.29
N ILE A 57 3.64 -5.74 8.45
CA ILE A 57 4.06 -4.47 7.82
C ILE A 57 5.48 -4.11 8.27
N SER A 58 5.79 -4.28 9.54
CA SER A 58 7.11 -3.96 10.10
C SER A 58 8.21 -4.90 9.62
N SER A 59 7.85 -6.07 9.09
CA SER A 59 8.78 -7.13 8.70
C SER A 59 9.10 -7.16 7.21
N VAL A 60 8.35 -6.44 6.38
CA VAL A 60 8.52 -6.47 4.93
C VAL A 60 9.43 -5.34 4.46
N TYR A 61 9.99 -5.50 3.27
CA TYR A 61 10.79 -4.48 2.63
C TYR A 61 9.96 -3.25 2.26
N GLY A 62 8.77 -3.47 1.73
CA GLY A 62 7.88 -2.42 1.32
C GLY A 62 6.42 -2.79 1.51
N TYR A 63 5.59 -1.79 1.74
CA TYR A 63 4.16 -1.91 1.90
C TYR A 63 3.46 -0.99 0.91
N VAL A 64 2.59 -1.56 0.11
CA VAL A 64 1.82 -0.82 -0.89
C VAL A 64 0.36 -0.85 -0.49
N SER A 65 -0.26 0.31 -0.42
CA SER A 65 -1.67 0.45 -0.07
C SER A 65 -2.41 1.37 -1.04
N LEU A 66 -3.70 1.20 -1.10
CA LEU A 66 -4.59 2.27 -1.55
C LEU A 66 -4.80 3.21 -0.37
N HIS A 67 -5.29 4.42 -0.64
CA HIS A 67 -5.56 5.37 0.44
C HIS A 67 -6.60 4.80 1.42
N SER A 68 -6.14 4.44 2.61
CA SER A 68 -6.93 3.69 3.60
C SER A 68 -6.28 3.75 4.97
N GLY A 69 -6.90 3.09 5.95
CA GLY A 69 -6.33 2.92 7.29
C GLY A 69 -4.94 2.26 7.28
N GLY A 70 -4.67 1.39 6.30
CA GLY A 70 -3.34 0.77 6.14
C GLY A 70 -2.24 1.79 5.87
N THR A 71 -2.54 2.85 5.12
CA THR A 71 -1.60 3.95 4.87
C THR A 71 -1.24 4.66 6.18
N HIS A 72 -2.23 4.97 7.00
CA HIS A 72 -2.02 5.60 8.31
C HIS A 72 -1.16 4.72 9.21
N LEU A 73 -1.48 3.43 9.25
CA LEU A 73 -0.77 2.46 10.05
C LEU A 73 0.70 2.33 9.63
N SER A 74 0.98 2.22 8.35
CA SER A 74 2.35 2.11 7.84
C SER A 74 3.16 3.37 8.12
N SER A 75 2.54 4.55 8.04
CA SER A 75 3.18 5.81 8.40
C SER A 75 3.63 5.81 9.85
N ALA A 76 2.75 5.38 10.77
CA ALA A 76 3.07 5.29 12.19
C ALA A 76 4.18 4.25 12.47
N LEU A 77 4.12 3.10 11.81
CA LEU A 77 5.09 2.02 12.01
C LEU A 77 6.50 2.37 11.51
N LYS A 78 6.64 3.34 10.62
CA LYS A 78 7.96 3.78 10.16
C LYS A 78 8.83 4.39 11.27
N GLU A 79 8.23 4.83 12.35
CA GLU A 79 9.00 5.28 13.53
C GLU A 79 9.80 4.12 14.16
N TYR A 80 9.26 2.92 14.08
CA TYR A 80 9.89 1.70 14.61
C TYR A 80 10.66 0.93 13.55
N SER A 81 10.29 1.12 12.28
CA SER A 81 10.90 0.46 11.12
C SER A 81 11.26 1.51 10.07
N PRO A 82 12.29 2.33 10.32
CA PRO A 82 12.59 3.50 9.46
C PRO A 82 12.98 3.14 8.02
N ASN A 83 13.42 1.91 7.79
CA ASN A 83 13.78 1.45 6.45
C ASN A 83 12.61 0.89 5.65
N LEU A 84 11.43 0.80 6.26
CA LEU A 84 10.22 0.37 5.57
C LEU A 84 9.87 1.37 4.46
N LYS A 85 9.72 0.87 3.24
CA LYS A 85 9.20 1.65 2.12
C LYS A 85 7.69 1.57 2.12
N SER A 86 7.03 2.69 2.31
CA SER A 86 5.58 2.75 2.31
C SER A 86 5.11 3.58 1.12
N ILE A 87 4.28 2.98 0.28
CA ILE A 87 3.80 3.55 -0.98
C ILE A 87 2.28 3.50 -0.98
N CYS A 88 1.67 4.64 -1.26
CA CYS A 88 0.22 4.74 -1.39
C CYS A 88 -0.15 5.12 -2.83
N ILE A 89 -1.07 4.38 -3.42
CA ILE A 89 -1.59 4.63 -4.76
C ILE A 89 -2.90 5.39 -4.62
N LEU A 90 -3.01 6.56 -5.24
CA LEU A 90 -4.22 7.37 -5.19
C LEU A 90 -4.37 8.25 -6.44
N SER A 91 -5.55 8.85 -6.63
CA SER A 91 -5.78 9.72 -7.78
C SER A 91 -5.08 11.06 -7.62
N LYS A 92 -4.60 11.61 -8.75
CA LYS A 92 -4.01 12.95 -8.79
C LYS A 92 -4.98 14.01 -8.32
N GLU A 93 -6.25 13.88 -8.72
CA GLU A 93 -7.30 14.81 -8.35
C GLU A 93 -7.46 14.88 -6.84
N TRP A 94 -7.58 13.71 -6.20
CA TRP A 94 -7.72 13.63 -4.76
C TRP A 94 -6.48 14.20 -4.03
N TYR A 95 -5.29 13.83 -4.51
CA TYR A 95 -4.04 14.30 -3.93
C TYR A 95 -3.94 15.83 -4.00
N ASN A 96 -4.17 16.42 -5.17
CA ASN A 96 -4.06 17.86 -5.38
C ASN A 96 -5.08 18.63 -4.55
N GLU A 97 -6.30 18.13 -4.46
CA GLU A 97 -7.36 18.73 -3.64
C GLU A 97 -6.96 18.76 -2.17
N HIS A 98 -6.41 17.67 -1.67
CA HIS A 98 -6.04 17.57 -0.26
C HIS A 98 -4.71 18.25 0.07
N GLU A 99 -3.80 18.33 -0.87
CA GLU A 99 -2.55 19.07 -0.68
C GLU A 99 -2.82 20.57 -0.44
N VAL A 100 -3.76 21.14 -1.17
CA VAL A 100 -4.13 22.56 -1.05
C VAL A 100 -4.88 22.86 0.24
N LEU A 101 -5.64 21.90 0.75
CA LEU A 101 -6.51 22.08 1.92
C LEU A 101 -5.80 21.90 3.28
N ASP A 102 -4.46 21.84 3.31
CA ASP A 102 -3.68 21.64 4.54
C ASP A 102 -4.21 20.46 5.35
N ASN A 103 -4.16 19.28 4.75
CA ASN A 103 -4.90 18.20 5.32
C ASN A 103 -4.04 17.16 6.05
N HIS A 104 -4.67 16.57 7.05
CA HIS A 104 -4.10 15.57 7.93
C HIS A 104 -4.06 14.16 7.31
N PHE A 105 -4.35 14.01 6.01
CA PHE A 105 -4.45 12.72 5.34
C PHE A 105 -3.27 12.40 4.44
N LEU A 106 -2.35 13.36 4.25
CA LEU A 106 -1.09 13.14 3.53
C LEU A 106 0.06 13.12 4.53
N PHE A 107 0.92 12.13 4.41
CA PHE A 107 2.04 11.92 5.32
C PHE A 107 3.37 12.16 4.64
N ASP A 108 4.30 12.82 5.31
CA ASP A 108 5.62 13.16 4.77
C ASP A 108 6.50 11.92 4.54
N ASN A 109 6.24 10.85 5.28
CA ASN A 109 7.02 9.62 5.22
C ASN A 109 6.42 8.55 4.29
N ILE A 110 5.42 8.89 3.53
CA ILE A 110 4.77 8.01 2.55
C ILE A 110 5.07 8.51 1.14
N LYS A 111 5.45 7.60 0.25
CA LYS A 111 5.56 7.91 -1.17
C LYS A 111 4.19 7.73 -1.83
N TYR A 112 3.73 8.73 -2.54
CA TYR A 112 2.45 8.68 -3.24
C TYR A 112 2.66 8.46 -4.74
N LEU A 113 2.06 7.38 -5.27
CA LEU A 113 1.96 7.15 -6.71
C LEU A 113 0.58 7.61 -7.16
N LYS A 114 0.58 8.58 -8.04
CA LYS A 114 -0.65 9.28 -8.46
C LYS A 114 -1.03 8.89 -9.87
N TYR A 115 -2.30 8.61 -10.06
CA TYR A 115 -2.86 8.36 -11.39
C TYR A 115 -3.93 9.36 -11.78
#